data_9596e8024eac3f43454d8dc6f848f4ad
#
_entry.id   9596e8024eac3f43454d8dc6f848f4ad
#
_cell.length_a   1.000
_cell.length_b   1.000
_cell.length_c   1.000
_cell.angle_alpha   90.00
_cell.angle_beta   90.00
_cell.angle_gamma   90.00
#
_symmetry.space_group_name_H-M   'P 1'
#
loop_
_entity.id
_entity.type
_entity.pdbx_description
1 polymer ?
#
loop_
_entity_poly.entity_id
_entity_poly.type
_entity_poly.pdbx_seq_one_letter_code
_entity_poly.pdbx_strand_id
1 'polypeptide(L)'
;GAAPESEARRDLHAEQDEAVKAMGRRLLWSVVCLVPLFYLSMGHMMGLPVPMFMHTQPLLSAFVLLVLTVPILILNRSYFTVGFSRLFKGAPNMDSLVALGAAAGLVYSLIEMGLLAAGKVTGMPDLYFESAGMILALVTVGKYLEERSKGKTTGAITALLALAPESAVVRRDGKEVTVPTEDIKAGETVIVRQGGRIPVDGTVTAGSGTVDESALTGESMPVEKTVSGKAVSATILTGGYLELTADRVGADTTLSQIIQLMEQAASGKAPISRLADKISAVFVPVVISIALLAAILWAAVGGMGVRFCLSIAIAVLVISCPCALGLATPVAITVATGKAAEQGILVKSAASLELMLSLIHISEPTRPRLIS
;
A
#
# COMPACT_ATOMS: atom_id res chain seq x y z
N GLY A 1 -4.08 -32.57 -0.73
CA GLY A 1 -2.73 -32.08 -0.72
C GLY A 1 -2.78 -30.56 -0.65
N ALA A 2 -2.31 -30.00 0.44
CA ALA A 2 -2.07 -28.57 0.48
C ALA A 2 -0.88 -28.29 -0.45
N ALA A 3 -1.01 -27.30 -1.33
CA ALA A 3 0.12 -26.79 -2.09
C ALA A 3 1.23 -26.38 -1.08
N PRO A 4 2.50 -26.65 -1.35
CA PRO A 4 3.55 -26.29 -0.44
C PRO A 4 3.50 -24.77 -0.16
N GLU A 5 3.72 -24.38 1.10
CA GLU A 5 3.61 -22.98 1.57
C GLU A 5 4.44 -22.01 0.71
N SER A 6 5.50 -22.50 0.10
CA SER A 6 6.35 -21.76 -0.84
C SER A 6 5.64 -21.41 -2.16
N GLU A 7 4.80 -22.28 -2.70
CA GLU A 7 4.01 -22.01 -3.91
C GLU A 7 2.88 -21.01 -3.61
N ALA A 8 2.15 -21.20 -2.52
CA ALA A 8 1.09 -20.28 -2.12
C ALA A 8 1.62 -18.85 -1.87
N ARG A 9 2.84 -18.74 -1.36
CA ARG A 9 3.51 -17.44 -1.17
C ARG A 9 4.01 -16.82 -2.47
N ARG A 10 4.56 -17.63 -3.40
CA ARG A 10 4.92 -17.16 -4.75
C ARG A 10 3.70 -16.62 -5.50
N ASP A 11 2.56 -17.29 -5.36
CA ASP A 11 1.30 -16.86 -5.98
C ASP A 11 0.80 -15.54 -5.40
N LEU A 12 0.88 -15.33 -4.09
CA LEU A 12 0.54 -14.05 -3.45
C LEU A 12 1.39 -12.88 -3.94
N HIS A 13 2.69 -13.11 -4.20
CA HIS A 13 3.57 -12.09 -4.76
C HIS A 13 3.23 -11.77 -6.23
N ALA A 14 2.95 -12.81 -7.02
CA ALA A 14 2.55 -12.64 -8.40
C ALA A 14 1.22 -11.84 -8.49
N GLU A 15 0.24 -12.15 -7.63
CA GLU A 15 -1.02 -11.41 -7.54
C GLU A 15 -0.82 -9.95 -7.13
N GLN A 16 0.10 -9.65 -6.19
CA GLN A 16 0.40 -8.28 -5.79
C GLN A 16 1.07 -7.48 -6.91
N ASP A 17 2.03 -8.08 -7.62
CA ASP A 17 2.68 -7.43 -8.76
C ASP A 17 1.68 -7.17 -9.90
N GLU A 18 0.76 -8.10 -10.14
CA GLU A 18 -0.31 -7.90 -11.12
C GLU A 18 -1.27 -6.80 -10.68
N ALA A 19 -1.62 -6.72 -9.40
CA ALA A 19 -2.47 -5.67 -8.85
C ALA A 19 -1.82 -4.28 -9.01
N VAL A 20 -0.51 -4.15 -8.73
CA VAL A 20 0.26 -2.91 -8.93
C VAL A 20 0.29 -2.53 -10.41
N LYS A 21 0.57 -3.48 -11.32
CA LYS A 21 0.58 -3.24 -12.77
C LYS A 21 -0.81 -2.85 -13.28
N ALA A 22 -1.87 -3.52 -12.81
CA ALA A 22 -3.25 -3.20 -13.17
C ALA A 22 -3.64 -1.79 -12.71
N MET A 23 -3.26 -1.42 -11.48
CA MET A 23 -3.50 -0.08 -10.95
C MET A 23 -2.67 0.98 -11.70
N GLY A 24 -1.42 0.68 -12.07
CA GLY A 24 -0.59 1.55 -12.90
C GLY A 24 -1.19 1.80 -14.28
N ARG A 25 -1.72 0.78 -14.96
CA ARG A 25 -2.44 0.93 -16.24
C ARG A 25 -3.71 1.77 -16.08
N ARG A 26 -4.47 1.53 -15.02
CA ARG A 26 -5.67 2.31 -14.68
C ARG A 26 -5.34 3.78 -14.46
N LEU A 27 -4.27 4.08 -13.72
CA LEU A 27 -3.77 5.42 -13.51
C LEU A 27 -3.33 6.07 -14.82
N LEU A 28 -2.52 5.38 -15.63
CA LEU A 28 -2.04 5.89 -16.91
C LEU A 28 -3.20 6.33 -17.82
N TRP A 29 -4.20 5.47 -18.01
CA TRP A 29 -5.37 5.80 -18.82
C TRP A 29 -6.23 6.91 -18.21
N SER A 30 -6.34 6.96 -16.87
CA SER A 30 -7.03 8.08 -16.21
C SER A 30 -6.32 9.41 -16.47
N VAL A 31 -4.98 9.44 -16.42
CA VAL A 31 -4.19 10.65 -16.71
C VAL A 31 -4.25 11.02 -18.20
N VAL A 32 -4.18 10.05 -19.09
CA VAL A 32 -4.29 10.28 -20.54
C VAL A 32 -5.63 10.93 -20.91
N CYS A 33 -6.72 10.56 -20.24
CA CYS A 33 -8.03 11.21 -20.43
C CYS A 33 -8.14 12.54 -19.65
N LEU A 34 -7.51 12.65 -18.50
CA LEU A 34 -7.58 13.84 -17.64
C LEU A 34 -6.85 15.04 -18.25
N VAL A 35 -5.67 14.83 -18.87
CA VAL A 35 -4.88 15.92 -19.45
C VAL A 35 -5.66 16.70 -20.51
N PRO A 36 -6.25 16.08 -21.55
CA PRO A 36 -7.08 16.80 -22.52
C PRO A 36 -8.37 17.36 -21.90
N LEU A 37 -8.98 16.66 -20.94
CA LEU A 37 -10.15 17.13 -20.20
C LEU A 37 -9.83 18.45 -19.47
N PHE A 38 -8.75 18.48 -18.73
CA PHE A 38 -8.30 19.67 -17.99
C PHE A 38 -7.90 20.81 -18.95
N TYR A 39 -7.18 20.49 -20.02
CA TYR A 39 -6.80 21.46 -21.04
C TYR A 39 -8.03 22.14 -21.68
N LEU A 40 -9.05 21.38 -22.06
CA LEU A 40 -10.24 21.93 -22.67
C LEU A 40 -11.10 22.74 -21.68
N SER A 41 -11.19 22.30 -20.42
CA SER A 41 -11.98 23.00 -19.40
C SER A 41 -11.29 24.27 -18.89
N MET A 42 -10.00 24.18 -18.50
CA MET A 42 -9.30 25.25 -17.80
C MET A 42 -8.30 26.00 -18.67
N GLY A 43 -7.99 25.52 -19.89
CA GLY A 43 -6.97 26.10 -20.76
C GLY A 43 -7.22 27.56 -21.11
N HIS A 44 -8.46 27.94 -21.29
CA HIS A 44 -8.84 29.34 -21.54
C HIS A 44 -8.46 30.26 -20.36
N MET A 45 -8.64 29.84 -19.12
CA MET A 45 -8.25 30.62 -17.92
C MET A 45 -6.73 30.76 -17.81
N MET A 46 -5.98 29.80 -18.36
CA MET A 46 -4.51 29.82 -18.37
C MET A 46 -3.93 30.58 -19.58
N GLY A 47 -4.78 31.16 -20.43
CA GLY A 47 -4.35 31.86 -21.64
C GLY A 47 -3.85 30.95 -22.76
N LEU A 48 -4.14 29.64 -22.67
CA LEU A 48 -3.78 28.68 -23.69
C LEU A 48 -4.75 28.71 -24.89
N PRO A 49 -4.31 28.44 -26.13
CA PRO A 49 -5.17 28.39 -27.29
C PRO A 49 -6.14 27.20 -27.18
N VAL A 50 -7.39 27.46 -26.87
CA VAL A 50 -8.46 26.45 -26.81
C VAL A 50 -9.24 26.45 -28.12
N PRO A 51 -9.69 25.29 -28.63
CA PRO A 51 -10.46 25.23 -29.87
C PRO A 51 -11.69 26.11 -29.82
N MET A 52 -11.96 26.83 -30.93
CA MET A 52 -13.02 27.86 -30.99
C MET A 52 -14.42 27.30 -30.71
N PHE A 53 -14.67 26.01 -30.98
CA PHE A 53 -15.95 25.37 -30.69
C PHE A 53 -16.30 25.35 -29.20
N MET A 54 -15.29 25.37 -28.30
CA MET A 54 -15.50 25.43 -26.87
C MET A 54 -16.24 26.71 -26.42
N HIS A 55 -16.11 27.81 -27.18
CA HIS A 55 -16.78 29.08 -26.91
C HIS A 55 -18.05 29.27 -27.74
N THR A 56 -18.12 28.70 -28.94
CA THR A 56 -19.23 28.94 -29.87
C THR A 56 -20.35 27.91 -29.79
N GLN A 57 -20.04 26.68 -29.29
CA GLN A 57 -20.98 25.56 -29.24
C GLN A 57 -21.02 24.92 -27.85
N PRO A 58 -21.73 25.53 -26.87
CA PRO A 58 -21.71 25.06 -25.48
C PRO A 58 -22.15 23.61 -25.29
N LEU A 59 -23.13 23.13 -26.08
CA LEU A 59 -23.61 21.75 -25.99
C LEU A 59 -22.56 20.75 -26.48
N LEU A 60 -21.88 21.06 -27.59
CA LEU A 60 -20.79 20.21 -28.09
C LEU A 60 -19.63 20.17 -27.12
N SER A 61 -19.31 21.29 -26.50
CA SER A 61 -18.27 21.39 -25.47
C SER A 61 -18.59 20.53 -24.26
N ALA A 62 -19.82 20.62 -23.73
CA ALA A 62 -20.27 19.78 -22.61
C ALA A 62 -20.23 18.29 -22.97
N PHE A 63 -20.60 17.93 -24.20
CA PHE A 63 -20.54 16.54 -24.67
C PHE A 63 -19.11 16.01 -24.77
N VAL A 64 -18.17 16.81 -25.30
CA VAL A 64 -16.75 16.43 -25.40
C VAL A 64 -16.17 16.22 -24.00
N LEU A 65 -16.44 17.12 -23.05
CA LEU A 65 -15.99 16.98 -21.66
C LEU A 65 -16.58 15.72 -21.00
N LEU A 66 -17.84 15.41 -21.23
CA LEU A 66 -18.48 14.18 -20.76
C LEU A 66 -17.79 12.93 -21.34
N VAL A 67 -17.57 12.90 -22.66
CA VAL A 67 -16.90 11.76 -23.33
C VAL A 67 -15.52 11.49 -22.78
N LEU A 68 -14.75 12.53 -22.44
CA LEU A 68 -13.42 12.39 -21.80
C LEU A 68 -13.52 11.97 -20.34
N THR A 69 -14.60 12.31 -19.64
CA THR A 69 -14.79 11.95 -18.23
C THR A 69 -15.26 10.52 -18.05
N VAL A 70 -16.11 9.99 -18.95
CA VAL A 70 -16.69 8.64 -18.85
C VAL A 70 -15.62 7.54 -18.72
N PRO A 71 -14.53 7.49 -19.48
CA PRO A 71 -13.47 6.49 -19.28
C PRO A 71 -12.87 6.57 -17.90
N ILE A 72 -12.64 7.78 -17.34
CA ILE A 72 -12.10 7.96 -15.99
C ILE A 72 -13.06 7.37 -14.95
N LEU A 73 -14.38 7.60 -15.11
CA LEU A 73 -15.40 7.05 -14.22
C LEU A 73 -15.44 5.51 -14.27
N ILE A 74 -15.40 4.94 -15.47
CA ILE A 74 -15.44 3.47 -15.68
C ILE A 74 -14.20 2.82 -15.05
N LEU A 75 -13.03 3.35 -15.32
CA LEU A 75 -11.77 2.87 -14.76
C LEU A 75 -11.76 2.96 -13.22
N ASN A 76 -12.43 3.96 -12.65
CA ASN A 76 -12.43 4.26 -11.23
C ASN A 76 -13.75 3.89 -10.53
N ARG A 77 -14.58 3.03 -11.14
CA ARG A 77 -15.89 2.62 -10.61
C ARG A 77 -15.86 2.05 -9.19
N SER A 78 -14.73 1.46 -8.79
CA SER A 78 -14.57 0.86 -7.45
C SER A 78 -14.74 1.89 -6.33
N TYR A 79 -14.39 3.17 -6.55
CA TYR A 79 -14.60 4.21 -5.53
C TYR A 79 -16.08 4.45 -5.27
N PHE A 80 -16.91 4.40 -6.32
CA PHE A 80 -18.36 4.58 -6.16
C PHE A 80 -19.00 3.38 -5.45
N THR A 81 -18.65 2.15 -5.87
CA THR A 81 -19.23 0.94 -5.26
C THR A 81 -18.85 0.80 -3.79
N VAL A 82 -17.57 0.99 -3.44
CA VAL A 82 -17.10 0.91 -2.05
C VAL A 82 -17.57 2.11 -1.25
N GLY A 83 -17.46 3.33 -1.81
CA GLY A 83 -17.81 4.57 -1.12
C GLY A 83 -19.27 4.63 -0.74
N PHE A 84 -20.20 4.37 -1.66
CA PHE A 84 -21.62 4.35 -1.38
C PHE A 84 -22.03 3.18 -0.49
N SER A 85 -21.46 1.98 -0.69
CA SER A 85 -21.74 0.84 0.20
C SER A 85 -21.39 1.15 1.65
N ARG A 86 -20.26 1.79 1.90
CA ARG A 86 -19.83 2.20 3.23
C ARG A 86 -20.68 3.33 3.81
N LEU A 87 -21.06 4.30 2.98
CA LEU A 87 -21.92 5.39 3.37
C LEU A 87 -23.29 4.88 3.86
N PHE A 88 -23.93 4.00 3.09
CA PHE A 88 -25.24 3.42 3.44
C PHE A 88 -25.18 2.46 4.65
N LYS A 89 -24.03 1.86 4.94
CA LYS A 89 -23.82 1.02 6.13
C LYS A 89 -23.53 1.83 7.40
N GLY A 90 -23.54 3.15 7.33
CA GLY A 90 -23.29 4.02 8.49
C GLY A 90 -21.83 4.04 8.95
N ALA A 91 -20.90 3.55 8.13
CA ALA A 91 -19.46 3.56 8.37
C ALA A 91 -18.72 4.31 7.25
N PRO A 92 -18.99 5.60 7.04
CA PRO A 92 -18.41 6.38 5.96
C PRO A 92 -16.89 6.45 6.10
N ASN A 93 -16.21 6.39 4.95
CA ASN A 93 -14.77 6.51 4.86
C ASN A 93 -14.37 7.55 3.80
N MET A 94 -13.07 7.70 3.55
CA MET A 94 -12.53 8.62 2.54
C MET A 94 -13.13 8.34 1.15
N ASP A 95 -13.29 7.06 0.76
CA ASP A 95 -13.88 6.69 -0.52
C ASP A 95 -15.35 7.15 -0.63
N SER A 96 -16.08 7.24 0.51
CA SER A 96 -17.46 7.75 0.56
C SER A 96 -17.54 9.23 0.19
N LEU A 97 -16.60 10.03 0.69
CA LEU A 97 -16.55 11.47 0.38
C LEU A 97 -16.16 11.71 -1.09
N VAL A 98 -15.16 10.97 -1.57
CA VAL A 98 -14.75 11.02 -2.98
C VAL A 98 -15.90 10.62 -3.91
N ALA A 99 -16.59 9.52 -3.60
CA ALA A 99 -17.74 9.06 -4.38
C ALA A 99 -18.88 10.09 -4.39
N LEU A 100 -19.18 10.68 -3.23
CA LEU A 100 -20.25 11.67 -3.10
C LEU A 100 -19.92 12.96 -3.85
N GLY A 101 -18.71 13.49 -3.69
CA GLY A 101 -18.25 14.71 -4.37
C GLY A 101 -18.22 14.54 -5.89
N ALA A 102 -17.62 13.46 -6.38
CA ALA A 102 -17.55 13.17 -7.81
C ALA A 102 -18.95 12.91 -8.41
N ALA A 103 -19.82 12.16 -7.71
CA ALA A 103 -21.18 11.91 -8.16
C ALA A 103 -22.03 13.20 -8.17
N ALA A 104 -21.92 14.05 -7.15
CA ALA A 104 -22.63 15.32 -7.09
C ALA A 104 -22.23 16.24 -8.25
N GLY A 105 -20.91 16.37 -8.51
CA GLY A 105 -20.41 17.16 -9.64
C GLY A 105 -20.88 16.61 -10.99
N LEU A 106 -20.85 15.28 -11.15
CA LEU A 106 -21.32 14.62 -12.37
C LEU A 106 -22.81 14.82 -12.60
N VAL A 107 -23.65 14.57 -11.59
CA VAL A 107 -25.12 14.73 -11.68
C VAL A 107 -25.48 16.17 -11.98
N TYR A 108 -24.85 17.11 -11.30
CA TYR A 108 -25.04 18.54 -11.58
C TYR A 108 -24.72 18.88 -13.04
N SER A 109 -23.55 18.45 -13.54
CA SER A 109 -23.12 18.73 -14.91
C SER A 109 -24.04 18.10 -15.95
N LEU A 110 -24.57 16.90 -15.68
CA LEU A 110 -25.56 16.24 -16.53
C LEU A 110 -26.90 16.99 -16.57
N ILE A 111 -27.35 17.52 -15.42
CA ILE A 111 -28.57 18.35 -15.34
C ILE A 111 -28.37 19.64 -16.14
N GLU A 112 -27.24 20.33 -15.96
CA GLU A 112 -26.92 21.55 -16.70
C GLU A 112 -26.85 21.32 -18.21
N MET A 113 -26.22 20.22 -18.63
CA MET A 113 -26.15 19.80 -20.04
C MET A 113 -27.56 19.51 -20.58
N GLY A 114 -28.43 18.86 -19.79
CA GLY A 114 -29.84 18.63 -20.19
C GLY A 114 -30.66 19.91 -20.32
N LEU A 115 -30.50 20.88 -19.43
CA LEU A 115 -31.15 22.19 -19.47
C LEU A 115 -30.66 23.01 -20.67
N LEU A 116 -29.35 22.91 -21.00
CA LEU A 116 -28.77 23.55 -22.16
C LEU A 116 -29.34 22.95 -23.47
N ALA A 117 -29.44 21.60 -23.55
CA ALA A 117 -30.07 20.93 -24.67
C ALA A 117 -31.55 21.27 -24.85
N ALA A 118 -32.28 21.52 -23.76
CA ALA A 118 -33.68 21.95 -23.77
C ALA A 118 -33.87 23.44 -24.07
N GLY A 119 -32.77 24.18 -24.32
CA GLY A 119 -32.83 25.64 -24.59
C GLY A 119 -33.25 26.52 -23.41
N LYS A 120 -33.27 25.96 -22.18
CA LYS A 120 -33.63 26.68 -20.94
C LYS A 120 -32.48 27.49 -20.37
N VAL A 121 -31.27 27.27 -20.83
CA VAL A 121 -30.04 27.94 -20.43
C VAL A 121 -29.36 28.45 -21.66
N THR A 122 -28.90 29.69 -21.65
CA THR A 122 -28.10 30.30 -22.72
C THR A 122 -26.70 30.63 -22.20
N GLY A 123 -25.66 30.33 -22.97
CA GLY A 123 -24.25 30.52 -22.61
C GLY A 123 -23.59 29.25 -22.13
N MET A 124 -22.31 29.37 -21.66
CA MET A 124 -21.55 28.25 -21.09
C MET A 124 -22.02 28.03 -19.64
N PRO A 125 -22.55 26.84 -19.33
CA PRO A 125 -22.83 26.49 -17.93
C PRO A 125 -21.57 26.13 -17.20
N ASP A 126 -21.56 26.32 -15.87
CA ASP A 126 -20.48 25.79 -15.01
C ASP A 126 -20.61 24.26 -14.97
N LEU A 127 -19.63 23.57 -15.51
CA LEU A 127 -19.57 22.12 -15.53
C LEU A 127 -18.47 21.63 -14.58
N TYR A 128 -18.71 20.52 -13.90
CA TYR A 128 -17.77 19.90 -12.93
C TYR A 128 -17.23 18.55 -13.41
N PHE A 129 -17.25 18.29 -14.72
CA PHE A 129 -16.73 17.05 -15.29
C PHE A 129 -15.24 16.87 -15.00
N GLU A 130 -14.45 17.94 -15.19
CA GLU A 130 -13.01 17.93 -14.91
C GLU A 130 -12.74 17.74 -13.42
N SER A 131 -13.52 18.37 -12.53
CA SER A 131 -13.36 18.23 -11.08
C SER A 131 -13.61 16.79 -10.63
N ALA A 132 -14.66 16.14 -11.13
CA ALA A 132 -14.95 14.74 -10.86
C ALA A 132 -13.82 13.82 -11.37
N GLY A 133 -13.32 14.05 -12.59
CA GLY A 133 -12.19 13.30 -13.17
C GLY A 133 -10.89 13.51 -12.39
N MET A 134 -10.60 14.75 -12.00
CA MET A 134 -9.39 15.13 -11.27
C MET A 134 -9.32 14.48 -9.88
N ILE A 135 -10.41 14.51 -9.12
CA ILE A 135 -10.50 13.88 -7.80
C ILE A 135 -10.19 12.38 -7.91
N LEU A 136 -10.86 11.69 -8.84
CA LEU A 136 -10.68 10.24 -9.04
C LEU A 136 -9.24 9.90 -9.47
N ALA A 137 -8.66 10.67 -10.37
CA ALA A 137 -7.28 10.47 -10.80
C ALA A 137 -6.29 10.72 -9.65
N LEU A 138 -6.45 11.81 -8.89
CA LEU A 138 -5.57 12.15 -7.78
C LEU A 138 -5.60 11.10 -6.66
N VAL A 139 -6.79 10.61 -6.30
CA VAL A 139 -6.93 9.52 -5.32
C VAL A 139 -6.31 8.23 -5.84
N THR A 140 -6.42 7.97 -7.14
CA THR A 140 -5.79 6.80 -7.77
C THR A 140 -4.27 6.90 -7.76
N VAL A 141 -3.68 8.11 -7.95
CA VAL A 141 -2.23 8.34 -7.76
C VAL A 141 -1.82 7.93 -6.35
N GLY A 142 -2.54 8.41 -5.34
CA GLY A 142 -2.25 8.10 -3.94
C GLY A 142 -2.29 6.60 -3.67
N LYS A 143 -3.34 5.90 -4.08
CA LYS A 143 -3.48 4.44 -3.92
C LYS A 143 -2.42 3.66 -4.71
N TYR A 144 -2.05 4.12 -5.90
CA TYR A 144 -0.96 3.50 -6.67
C TYR A 144 0.38 3.60 -5.94
N LEU A 145 0.71 4.78 -5.37
CA LEU A 145 1.93 4.96 -4.59
C LEU A 145 1.93 4.08 -3.34
N GLU A 146 0.78 3.92 -2.68
CA GLU A 146 0.60 3.03 -1.55
C GLU A 146 0.88 1.57 -1.93
N GLU A 147 0.21 1.04 -2.96
CA GLU A 147 0.39 -0.36 -3.40
C GLU A 147 1.82 -0.63 -3.91
N ARG A 148 2.40 0.31 -4.65
CA ARG A 148 3.79 0.21 -5.09
C ARG A 148 4.78 0.19 -3.92
N SER A 149 4.50 0.93 -2.85
CA SER A 149 5.34 0.96 -1.65
C SER A 149 5.22 -0.34 -0.86
N LYS A 150 4.03 -0.92 -0.75
CA LYS A 150 3.81 -2.24 -0.15
C LYS A 150 4.57 -3.33 -0.90
N GLY A 151 4.55 -3.32 -2.22
CA GLY A 151 5.28 -4.28 -3.06
C GLY A 151 6.80 -4.28 -2.82
N LYS A 152 7.42 -3.12 -2.53
CA LYS A 152 8.85 -3.06 -2.20
C LYS A 152 9.20 -3.75 -0.88
N THR A 153 8.34 -3.67 0.12
CA THR A 153 8.55 -4.36 1.41
C THR A 153 8.43 -5.86 1.24
N THR A 154 7.53 -6.31 0.38
CA THR A 154 7.39 -7.71 0.02
C THR A 154 8.64 -8.24 -0.70
N GLY A 155 9.32 -7.41 -1.51
CA GLY A 155 10.59 -7.76 -2.14
C GLY A 155 11.71 -8.09 -1.15
N ALA A 156 11.78 -7.41 0.00
CA ALA A 156 12.74 -7.73 1.06
C ALA A 156 12.44 -9.10 1.70
N ILE A 157 11.17 -9.42 1.91
CA ILE A 157 10.74 -10.76 2.40
C ILE A 157 11.11 -11.85 1.39
N THR A 158 10.89 -11.60 0.10
CA THR A 158 11.27 -12.53 -0.97
C THR A 158 12.79 -12.76 -1.02
N ALA A 159 13.60 -11.73 -0.80
CA ALA A 159 15.05 -11.85 -0.72
C ALA A 159 15.48 -12.75 0.45
N LEU A 160 14.81 -12.65 1.60
CA LEU A 160 15.08 -13.56 2.74
C LEU A 160 14.64 -14.99 2.45
N LEU A 161 13.51 -15.18 1.78
CA LEU A 161 13.04 -16.52 1.34
C LEU A 161 14.04 -17.18 0.39
N ALA A 162 14.68 -16.42 -0.49
CA ALA A 162 15.69 -16.89 -1.41
C ALA A 162 17.00 -17.33 -0.70
N LEU A 163 17.16 -17.05 0.61
CA LEU A 163 18.27 -17.53 1.41
C LEU A 163 18.10 -19.00 1.83
N ALA A 164 16.88 -19.53 1.89
CA ALA A 164 16.65 -20.94 2.19
C ALA A 164 17.04 -21.82 0.98
N PRO A 165 17.84 -22.88 1.14
CA PRO A 165 18.14 -23.80 0.05
C PRO A 165 16.91 -24.65 -0.27
N GLU A 166 16.68 -24.93 -1.56
CA GLU A 166 15.55 -25.75 -2.03
C GLU A 166 15.72 -27.23 -1.65
N SER A 167 16.96 -27.70 -1.53
CA SER A 167 17.28 -29.09 -1.21
C SER A 167 18.44 -29.20 -0.22
N ALA A 168 18.49 -30.30 0.50
CA ALA A 168 19.49 -30.59 1.50
C ALA A 168 19.94 -32.05 1.42
N VAL A 169 21.15 -32.33 1.92
CA VAL A 169 21.67 -33.69 2.05
C VAL A 169 21.40 -34.17 3.48
N VAL A 170 20.64 -35.25 3.62
CA VAL A 170 20.36 -35.91 4.90
C VAL A 170 20.97 -37.31 4.94
N ARG A 171 21.29 -37.80 6.13
CA ARG A 171 21.71 -39.19 6.32
C ARG A 171 20.51 -40.03 6.75
N ARG A 172 20.08 -40.95 5.87
CA ARG A 172 19.02 -41.95 6.14
C ARG A 172 19.60 -43.34 5.96
N ASP A 173 19.45 -44.19 6.95
CA ASP A 173 19.98 -45.60 6.93
C ASP A 173 21.50 -45.69 6.57
N GLY A 174 22.28 -44.73 7.08
CA GLY A 174 23.71 -44.66 6.84
C GLY A 174 24.14 -44.17 5.45
N LYS A 175 23.20 -43.81 4.57
CA LYS A 175 23.44 -43.27 3.22
C LYS A 175 23.07 -41.80 3.16
N GLU A 176 23.82 -41.06 2.35
CA GLU A 176 23.51 -39.67 2.02
C GLU A 176 22.45 -39.63 0.93
N VAL A 177 21.35 -38.93 1.21
CA VAL A 177 20.23 -38.75 0.28
C VAL A 177 19.93 -37.27 0.17
N THR A 178 19.77 -36.76 -1.05
CA THR A 178 19.32 -35.40 -1.28
C THR A 178 17.77 -35.36 -1.24
N VAL A 179 17.23 -34.53 -0.39
CA VAL A 179 15.81 -34.37 -0.22
C VAL A 179 15.42 -32.88 -0.32
N PRO A 180 14.19 -32.53 -0.70
CA PRO A 180 13.68 -31.18 -0.54
C PRO A 180 13.78 -30.73 0.91
N THR A 181 14.11 -29.45 1.15
CA THR A 181 14.27 -28.94 2.52
C THR A 181 12.98 -29.08 3.33
N GLU A 182 11.83 -29.07 2.68
CA GLU A 182 10.49 -29.24 3.28
C GLU A 182 10.26 -30.67 3.84
N ASP A 183 10.97 -31.67 3.31
CA ASP A 183 10.84 -33.09 3.70
C ASP A 183 11.76 -33.49 4.86
N ILE A 184 12.57 -32.57 5.38
CA ILE A 184 13.45 -32.82 6.53
C ILE A 184 12.60 -32.88 7.81
N LYS A 185 12.83 -33.93 8.60
CA LYS A 185 12.15 -34.12 9.89
C LYS A 185 13.06 -33.74 11.06
N ALA A 186 12.45 -33.30 12.14
CA ALA A 186 13.17 -33.06 13.38
C ALA A 186 13.86 -34.36 13.86
N GLY A 187 15.11 -34.24 14.27
CA GLY A 187 15.98 -35.35 14.67
C GLY A 187 16.77 -36.02 13.53
N GLU A 188 16.55 -35.66 12.25
CA GLU A 188 17.36 -36.15 11.14
C GLU A 188 18.74 -35.49 11.12
N THR A 189 19.74 -36.24 10.68
CA THR A 189 21.10 -35.71 10.51
C THR A 189 21.25 -35.08 9.14
N VAL A 190 21.51 -33.77 9.12
CA VAL A 190 21.72 -32.95 7.92
C VAL A 190 23.23 -32.75 7.72
N ILE A 191 23.67 -32.85 6.49
CA ILE A 191 25.09 -32.71 6.09
C ILE A 191 25.25 -31.43 5.32
N VAL A 192 26.14 -30.54 5.78
CA VAL A 192 26.45 -29.29 5.10
C VAL A 192 27.94 -29.26 4.76
N ARG A 193 28.24 -29.03 3.48
CA ARG A 193 29.60 -28.91 2.94
C ARG A 193 29.96 -27.45 2.70
N GLN A 194 31.24 -27.16 2.60
CA GLN A 194 31.73 -25.82 2.30
C GLN A 194 31.03 -25.20 1.11
N GLY A 195 30.60 -23.92 1.24
CA GLY A 195 29.79 -23.18 0.28
C GLY A 195 28.32 -23.52 0.33
N GLY A 196 27.90 -24.55 1.10
CA GLY A 196 26.49 -24.88 1.27
C GLY A 196 25.77 -23.98 2.26
N ARG A 197 24.47 -23.81 2.05
CA ARG A 197 23.57 -23.13 3.00
C ARG A 197 23.02 -24.14 3.99
N ILE A 198 22.87 -23.70 5.24
CA ILE A 198 22.27 -24.51 6.31
C ILE A 198 20.75 -24.51 6.11
N PRO A 199 20.13 -25.70 5.89
CA PRO A 199 18.71 -25.75 5.49
C PRO A 199 17.73 -25.60 6.65
N VAL A 200 18.12 -26.03 7.86
CA VAL A 200 17.26 -26.05 9.07
C VAL A 200 18.06 -25.63 10.29
N ASP A 201 17.39 -25.20 11.35
CA ASP A 201 18.06 -24.94 12.61
C ASP A 201 18.43 -26.27 13.28
N GLY A 202 19.64 -26.36 13.77
CA GLY A 202 20.10 -27.60 14.40
C GLY A 202 21.32 -27.44 15.28
N THR A 203 21.69 -28.54 15.95
CA THR A 203 22.87 -28.64 16.78
C THR A 203 23.92 -29.46 16.06
N VAL A 204 25.16 -28.97 16.00
CA VAL A 204 26.30 -29.66 15.37
C VAL A 204 26.65 -30.92 16.16
N THR A 205 26.60 -32.06 15.49
CA THR A 205 26.93 -33.37 16.06
C THR A 205 28.29 -33.85 15.67
N ALA A 206 28.80 -33.47 14.49
CA ALA A 206 30.12 -33.82 14.01
C ALA A 206 30.70 -32.76 13.07
N GLY A 207 32.01 -32.66 13.02
CA GLY A 207 32.72 -31.71 12.18
C GLY A 207 32.96 -30.36 12.86
N SER A 208 33.59 -29.46 12.12
CA SER A 208 33.80 -28.06 12.50
C SER A 208 33.85 -27.19 11.25
N GLY A 209 33.48 -25.94 11.38
CA GLY A 209 33.53 -25.02 10.24
C GLY A 209 33.17 -23.59 10.62
N THR A 210 33.40 -22.70 9.68
CA THR A 210 33.15 -21.28 9.83
C THR A 210 31.86 -20.92 9.07
N VAL A 211 30.91 -20.30 9.75
CA VAL A 211 29.59 -19.96 9.22
C VAL A 211 29.44 -18.47 9.14
N ASP A 212 29.04 -17.99 7.99
CA ASP A 212 28.62 -16.60 7.78
C ASP A 212 27.13 -16.44 8.13
N GLU A 213 26.87 -15.71 9.20
CA GLU A 213 25.52 -15.41 9.71
C GLU A 213 25.08 -13.98 9.36
N SER A 214 25.85 -13.24 8.55
CA SER A 214 25.65 -11.82 8.26
C SER A 214 24.28 -11.50 7.66
N ALA A 215 23.74 -12.42 6.87
CA ALA A 215 22.40 -12.26 6.27
C ALA A 215 21.25 -12.19 7.31
N LEU A 216 21.46 -12.76 8.52
CA LEU A 216 20.46 -12.76 9.58
C LEU A 216 20.81 -11.81 10.75
N THR A 217 22.10 -11.74 11.09
CA THR A 217 22.58 -10.95 12.25
C THR A 217 23.09 -9.56 11.87
N GLY A 218 23.46 -9.35 10.61
CA GLY A 218 24.13 -8.14 10.14
C GLY A 218 25.62 -8.09 10.49
N GLU A 219 26.17 -9.07 11.25
CA GLU A 219 27.56 -9.13 11.63
C GLU A 219 28.41 -9.78 10.52
N SER A 220 29.40 -9.05 9.99
CA SER A 220 30.23 -9.51 8.87
C SER A 220 31.30 -10.52 9.27
N MET A 221 31.56 -10.71 10.58
CA MET A 221 32.57 -11.67 11.05
C MET A 221 31.96 -13.07 11.08
N PRO A 222 32.53 -14.03 10.30
CA PRO A 222 32.08 -15.42 10.35
C PRO A 222 32.30 -16.04 11.72
N VAL A 223 31.36 -16.89 12.15
CA VAL A 223 31.39 -17.56 13.47
C VAL A 223 31.87 -18.98 13.34
N GLU A 224 32.82 -19.38 14.16
CA GLU A 224 33.28 -20.78 14.22
C GLU A 224 32.24 -21.65 14.93
N LYS A 225 31.83 -22.74 14.29
CA LYS A 225 30.92 -23.76 14.85
C LYS A 225 31.64 -25.06 15.05
N THR A 226 31.52 -25.57 16.25
CA THR A 226 32.09 -26.86 16.68
C THR A 226 31.00 -27.77 17.23
N VAL A 227 31.30 -29.00 17.57
CA VAL A 227 30.35 -29.95 18.17
C VAL A 227 29.61 -29.32 19.36
N SER A 228 28.31 -29.53 19.41
CA SER A 228 27.36 -28.90 20.34
C SER A 228 27.05 -27.43 20.05
N GLY A 229 27.65 -26.81 19.03
CA GLY A 229 27.31 -25.47 18.58
C GLY A 229 25.95 -25.44 17.88
N LYS A 230 25.19 -24.33 18.02
CA LYS A 230 23.94 -24.17 17.28
C LYS A 230 24.22 -23.56 15.91
N ALA A 231 23.61 -24.16 14.91
CA ALA A 231 23.59 -23.67 13.53
C ALA A 231 22.20 -23.18 13.15
N VAL A 232 22.11 -22.04 12.46
CA VAL A 232 20.87 -21.37 12.11
C VAL A 232 20.60 -21.54 10.62
N SER A 233 19.36 -21.79 10.26
CA SER A 233 18.92 -21.91 8.86
C SER A 233 19.23 -20.65 8.05
N ALA A 234 19.46 -20.83 6.74
CA ALA A 234 19.80 -19.78 5.75
C ALA A 234 21.22 -19.16 5.89
N THR A 235 22.01 -19.53 6.88
CA THR A 235 23.42 -19.14 7.00
C THR A 235 24.31 -19.96 6.06
N ILE A 236 25.51 -19.49 5.74
CA ILE A 236 26.39 -20.09 4.75
C ILE A 236 27.64 -20.67 5.44
N LEU A 237 27.95 -21.96 5.20
CA LEU A 237 29.19 -22.55 5.65
C LEU A 237 30.32 -22.12 4.71
N THR A 238 31.13 -21.17 5.14
CA THR A 238 32.24 -20.61 4.34
C THR A 238 33.49 -21.50 4.33
N GLY A 239 33.69 -22.31 5.39
CA GLY A 239 34.79 -23.23 5.47
C GLY A 239 34.47 -24.40 6.38
N GLY A 240 35.04 -25.60 6.08
CA GLY A 240 34.87 -26.79 6.88
C GLY A 240 33.72 -27.71 6.42
N TYR A 241 33.25 -28.52 7.36
CA TYR A 241 32.22 -29.54 7.17
C TYR A 241 31.40 -29.66 8.46
N LEU A 242 30.08 -29.69 8.35
CA LEU A 242 29.20 -29.84 9.50
C LEU A 242 28.20 -30.98 9.28
N GLU A 243 28.02 -31.81 10.29
CA GLU A 243 26.83 -32.62 10.47
C GLU A 243 26.05 -32.05 11.63
N LEU A 244 24.78 -31.84 11.41
CA LEU A 244 23.86 -31.24 12.42
C LEU A 244 22.62 -32.07 12.55
N THR A 245 22.13 -32.23 13.77
CA THR A 245 20.79 -32.77 14.02
C THR A 245 19.77 -31.65 13.89
N ALA A 246 18.74 -31.86 13.08
CA ALA A 246 17.69 -30.93 12.87
C ALA A 246 16.84 -30.72 14.16
N ASP A 247 16.92 -29.55 14.79
CA ASP A 247 16.16 -29.22 15.99
C ASP A 247 14.80 -28.62 15.63
N ARG A 248 14.79 -27.68 14.63
CA ARG A 248 13.58 -27.00 14.13
C ARG A 248 13.54 -27.06 12.61
N VAL A 249 12.38 -27.42 12.07
CA VAL A 249 12.17 -27.65 10.64
C VAL A 249 10.96 -26.87 10.13
N GLY A 250 10.90 -26.63 8.84
CA GLY A 250 9.77 -25.97 8.20
C GLY A 250 9.41 -24.60 8.79
N ALA A 251 8.18 -24.42 9.24
CA ALA A 251 7.67 -23.17 9.79
C ALA A 251 8.32 -22.75 11.12
N ASP A 252 8.92 -23.71 11.86
CA ASP A 252 9.52 -23.45 13.17
C ASP A 252 10.97 -22.99 13.10
N THR A 253 11.57 -22.94 11.89
CA THR A 253 12.94 -22.43 11.72
C THR A 253 13.04 -20.95 12.05
N THR A 254 14.21 -20.50 12.49
CA THR A 254 14.47 -19.09 12.81
C THR A 254 14.19 -18.20 11.63
N LEU A 255 14.57 -18.58 10.41
CA LEU A 255 14.25 -17.83 9.20
C LEU A 255 12.73 -17.70 9.00
N SER A 256 11.98 -18.80 9.12
CA SER A 256 10.51 -18.77 8.97
C SER A 256 9.84 -17.88 10.00
N GLN A 257 10.31 -17.90 11.25
CA GLN A 257 9.80 -17.01 12.31
C GLN A 257 10.10 -15.53 12.02
N ILE A 258 11.30 -15.22 11.49
CA ILE A 258 11.64 -13.85 11.06
C ILE A 258 10.69 -13.39 9.96
N ILE A 259 10.44 -14.23 8.96
CA ILE A 259 9.53 -13.93 7.85
C ILE A 259 8.11 -13.69 8.37
N GLN A 260 7.60 -14.55 9.26
CA GLN A 260 6.28 -14.38 9.87
C GLN A 260 6.16 -13.06 10.65
N LEU A 261 7.18 -12.70 11.41
CA LEU A 261 7.22 -11.41 12.13
C LEU A 261 7.18 -10.22 11.17
N MET A 262 7.91 -10.29 10.06
CA MET A 262 7.88 -9.24 9.03
C MET A 262 6.52 -9.14 8.33
N GLU A 263 5.90 -10.27 8.00
CA GLU A 263 4.55 -10.32 7.41
C GLU A 263 3.50 -9.72 8.37
N GLN A 264 3.57 -10.06 9.65
CA GLN A 264 2.70 -9.49 10.68
C GLN A 264 2.94 -7.98 10.85
N ALA A 265 4.19 -7.52 10.83
CA ALA A 265 4.53 -6.11 10.90
C ALA A 265 4.02 -5.34 9.68
N ALA A 266 4.13 -5.92 8.49
CA ALA A 266 3.67 -5.32 7.24
C ALA A 266 2.14 -5.30 7.11
N SER A 267 1.45 -6.33 7.63
CA SER A 267 -0.01 -6.44 7.57
C SER A 267 -0.73 -5.67 8.69
N GLY A 268 -0.03 -5.41 9.79
CA GLY A 268 -0.57 -4.72 10.96
C GLY A 268 -0.90 -3.25 10.67
N LYS A 269 -2.16 -2.84 10.89
CA LYS A 269 -2.52 -1.40 10.84
C LYS A 269 -1.84 -0.66 12.00
N ALA A 270 -1.02 0.33 11.68
CA ALA A 270 -0.43 1.24 12.64
C ALA A 270 -1.49 1.93 13.51
N PRO A 271 -1.21 2.24 14.79
CA PRO A 271 -2.10 3.00 15.65
C PRO A 271 -2.58 4.30 15.02
N ILE A 272 -1.70 5.05 14.38
CA ILE A 272 -2.03 6.30 13.69
C ILE A 272 -2.96 6.07 12.48
N SER A 273 -2.85 4.95 11.77
CA SER A 273 -3.79 4.61 10.69
C SER A 273 -5.19 4.32 11.23
N ARG A 274 -5.30 3.66 12.39
CA ARG A 274 -6.59 3.46 13.08
C ARG A 274 -7.19 4.76 13.57
N LEU A 275 -6.35 5.70 14.02
CA LEU A 275 -6.78 7.04 14.40
C LEU A 275 -7.30 7.82 13.17
N ALA A 276 -6.60 7.73 12.04
CA ALA A 276 -7.03 8.34 10.78
C ALA A 276 -8.38 7.78 10.30
N ASP A 277 -8.60 6.47 10.43
CA ASP A 277 -9.90 5.84 10.13
C ASP A 277 -11.02 6.39 11.04
N LYS A 278 -10.76 6.54 12.35
CA LYS A 278 -11.72 7.13 13.31
C LYS A 278 -12.02 8.60 13.02
N ILE A 279 -10.99 9.38 12.72
CA ILE A 279 -11.17 10.79 12.33
C ILE A 279 -12.03 10.87 11.08
N SER A 280 -11.75 10.06 10.07
CA SER A 280 -12.52 10.04 8.81
C SER A 280 -13.99 9.69 9.04
N ALA A 281 -14.29 8.77 9.95
CA ALA A 281 -15.67 8.37 10.27
C ALA A 281 -16.50 9.53 10.88
N VAL A 282 -15.88 10.47 11.58
CA VAL A 282 -16.55 11.68 12.11
C VAL A 282 -16.48 12.82 11.08
N PHE A 283 -15.35 12.98 10.43
CA PHE A 283 -15.08 14.07 9.49
C PHE A 283 -16.05 14.06 8.30
N VAL A 284 -16.31 12.89 7.72
CA VAL A 284 -17.17 12.78 6.53
C VAL A 284 -18.61 13.25 6.81
N PRO A 285 -19.32 12.80 7.86
CA PRO A 285 -20.62 13.35 8.23
C PRO A 285 -20.61 14.85 8.53
N VAL A 286 -19.55 15.35 9.19
CA VAL A 286 -19.40 16.77 9.50
C VAL A 286 -19.28 17.60 8.22
N VAL A 287 -18.46 17.17 7.26
CA VAL A 287 -18.32 17.86 5.97
C VAL A 287 -19.62 17.85 5.18
N ILE A 288 -20.33 16.72 5.14
CA ILE A 288 -21.65 16.66 4.50
C ILE A 288 -22.61 17.64 5.15
N SER A 289 -22.63 17.72 6.49
CA SER A 289 -23.49 18.65 7.23
C SER A 289 -23.14 20.11 6.93
N ILE A 290 -21.84 20.44 6.84
CA ILE A 290 -21.36 21.78 6.49
C ILE A 290 -21.76 22.13 5.04
N ALA A 291 -21.61 21.19 4.10
CA ALA A 291 -22.00 21.41 2.71
C ALA A 291 -23.49 21.70 2.57
N LEU A 292 -24.34 20.92 3.26
CA LEU A 292 -25.80 21.16 3.29
C LEU A 292 -26.15 22.49 3.98
N LEU A 293 -25.54 22.79 5.11
CA LEU A 293 -25.76 24.04 5.84
C LEU A 293 -25.36 25.25 4.98
N ALA A 294 -24.23 25.19 4.30
CA ALA A 294 -23.79 26.25 3.39
C ALA A 294 -24.78 26.44 2.25
N ALA A 295 -25.28 25.39 1.63
CA ALA A 295 -26.28 25.47 0.58
C ALA A 295 -27.61 26.11 1.08
N ILE A 296 -28.06 25.67 2.28
CA ILE A 296 -29.31 26.21 2.90
C ILE A 296 -29.12 27.68 3.25
N LEU A 297 -28.00 28.07 3.84
CA LEU A 297 -27.76 29.49 4.21
C LEU A 297 -27.74 30.38 2.97
N TRP A 298 -27.08 30.00 1.89
CA TRP A 298 -27.07 30.77 0.66
C TRP A 298 -28.45 30.82 -0.02
N ALA A 299 -29.25 29.78 0.09
CA ALA A 299 -30.64 29.77 -0.40
C ALA A 299 -31.56 30.70 0.43
N ALA A 300 -31.44 30.60 1.78
CA ALA A 300 -32.33 31.29 2.69
C ALA A 300 -31.97 32.78 2.90
N VAL A 301 -30.67 33.07 3.09
CA VAL A 301 -30.18 34.42 3.43
C VAL A 301 -29.71 35.18 2.19
N GLY A 302 -29.02 34.48 1.27
CA GLY A 302 -28.45 35.09 0.07
C GLY A 302 -29.46 35.27 -1.07
N GLY A 303 -30.61 34.64 -1.01
CA GLY A 303 -31.59 34.64 -2.11
C GLY A 303 -31.03 34.13 -3.45
N MET A 304 -29.95 33.39 -3.38
CA MET A 304 -29.25 32.91 -4.56
C MET A 304 -29.94 31.70 -5.19
N GLY A 305 -29.89 31.61 -6.50
CA GLY A 305 -30.51 30.50 -7.23
C GLY A 305 -29.96 29.13 -6.83
N VAL A 306 -30.76 28.09 -7.02
CA VAL A 306 -30.43 26.68 -6.69
C VAL A 306 -29.07 26.24 -7.27
N ARG A 307 -28.73 26.72 -8.46
CA ARG A 307 -27.43 26.44 -9.11
C ARG A 307 -26.25 26.87 -8.26
N PHE A 308 -26.24 28.09 -7.77
CA PHE A 308 -25.19 28.63 -6.93
C PHE A 308 -25.09 27.85 -5.60
N CYS A 309 -26.24 27.56 -4.98
CA CYS A 309 -26.26 26.78 -3.73
C CYS A 309 -25.69 25.37 -3.90
N LEU A 310 -26.01 24.69 -5.00
CA LEU A 310 -25.44 23.38 -5.33
C LEU A 310 -23.95 23.47 -5.63
N SER A 311 -23.50 24.50 -6.36
CA SER A 311 -22.07 24.66 -6.65
C SER A 311 -21.23 24.85 -5.37
N ILE A 312 -21.74 25.61 -4.40
CA ILE A 312 -21.11 25.77 -3.09
C ILE A 312 -21.05 24.43 -2.33
N ALA A 313 -22.16 23.67 -2.30
CA ALA A 313 -22.16 22.37 -1.65
C ALA A 313 -21.14 21.41 -2.27
N ILE A 314 -21.08 21.35 -3.61
CA ILE A 314 -20.10 20.53 -4.34
C ILE A 314 -18.69 20.99 -4.04
N ALA A 315 -18.41 22.29 -4.04
CA ALA A 315 -17.11 22.84 -3.74
C ALA A 315 -16.64 22.44 -2.32
N VAL A 316 -17.52 22.54 -1.31
CA VAL A 316 -17.21 22.10 0.06
C VAL A 316 -16.89 20.61 0.11
N LEU A 317 -17.67 19.75 -0.55
CA LEU A 317 -17.42 18.31 -0.57
C LEU A 317 -16.08 17.97 -1.24
N VAL A 318 -15.78 18.62 -2.36
CA VAL A 318 -14.56 18.38 -3.16
C VAL A 318 -13.31 18.83 -2.42
N ILE A 319 -13.30 20.05 -1.90
CA ILE A 319 -12.13 20.65 -1.22
C ILE A 319 -11.83 19.92 0.09
N SER A 320 -12.83 19.40 0.77
CA SER A 320 -12.68 18.76 2.08
C SER A 320 -12.14 17.33 2.02
N CYS A 321 -11.58 16.87 0.88
CA CYS A 321 -11.02 15.53 0.80
C CYS A 321 -9.77 15.39 1.71
N PRO A 322 -9.77 14.54 2.75
CA PRO A 322 -8.59 14.28 3.59
C PRO A 322 -7.66 13.25 2.94
N CYS A 323 -7.47 13.31 1.64
CA CYS A 323 -6.78 12.29 0.83
C CYS A 323 -5.34 12.05 1.33
N ALA A 324 -4.63 13.11 1.75
CA ALA A 324 -3.28 13.01 2.28
C ALA A 324 -3.21 12.26 3.63
N LEU A 325 -4.20 12.44 4.51
CA LEU A 325 -4.23 11.80 5.83
C LEU A 325 -4.35 10.28 5.72
N GLY A 326 -5.18 9.79 4.80
CA GLY A 326 -5.38 8.35 4.58
C GLY A 326 -4.23 7.63 3.90
N LEU A 327 -3.38 8.36 3.16
CA LEU A 327 -2.33 7.78 2.31
C LEU A 327 -0.93 7.93 2.89
N ALA A 328 -0.61 9.07 3.52
CA ALA A 328 0.74 9.40 3.94
C ALA A 328 1.29 8.42 4.99
N THR A 329 0.50 8.08 5.99
CA THR A 329 0.95 7.25 7.11
C THR A 329 1.23 5.80 6.73
N PRO A 330 0.33 5.05 6.05
CA PRO A 330 0.62 3.70 5.61
C PRO A 330 1.85 3.63 4.71
N VAL A 331 2.00 4.58 3.78
CA VAL A 331 3.16 4.65 2.88
C VAL A 331 4.46 4.87 3.66
N ALA A 332 4.49 5.84 4.57
CA ALA A 332 5.68 6.14 5.37
C ALA A 332 6.14 4.92 6.20
N ILE A 333 5.21 4.25 6.88
CA ILE A 333 5.50 3.06 7.70
C ILE A 333 6.01 1.92 6.83
N THR A 334 5.35 1.66 5.70
CA THR A 334 5.74 0.57 4.80
C THR A 334 7.16 0.80 4.24
N VAL A 335 7.46 2.03 3.79
CA VAL A 335 8.79 2.38 3.27
C VAL A 335 9.84 2.31 4.38
N ALA A 336 9.55 2.80 5.58
CA ALA A 336 10.47 2.77 6.71
C ALA A 336 10.77 1.33 7.14
N THR A 337 9.75 0.46 7.23
CA THR A 337 9.92 -0.97 7.56
C THR A 337 10.76 -1.69 6.50
N GLY A 338 10.51 -1.44 5.21
CA GLY A 338 11.29 -2.00 4.12
C GLY A 338 12.76 -1.55 4.14
N LYS A 339 13.01 -0.28 4.39
CA LYS A 339 14.38 0.26 4.52
C LYS A 339 15.10 -0.27 5.75
N ALA A 340 14.42 -0.42 6.87
CA ALA A 340 14.96 -1.04 8.09
C ALA A 340 15.39 -2.49 7.81
N ALA A 341 14.54 -3.26 7.12
CA ALA A 341 14.83 -4.64 6.75
C ALA A 341 16.04 -4.76 5.82
N GLU A 342 16.21 -3.86 4.83
CA GLU A 342 17.39 -3.79 3.97
C GLU A 342 18.70 -3.58 4.76
N GLN A 343 18.61 -2.96 5.94
CA GLN A 343 19.73 -2.70 6.85
C GLN A 343 19.86 -3.74 7.99
N GLY A 344 19.14 -4.88 7.90
CA GLY A 344 19.14 -5.92 8.92
C GLY A 344 18.34 -5.58 10.20
N ILE A 345 17.57 -4.49 10.19
CA ILE A 345 16.75 -4.08 11.35
C ILE A 345 15.32 -4.62 11.17
N LEU A 346 14.94 -5.54 12.03
CA LEU A 346 13.61 -6.15 12.02
C LEU A 346 12.63 -5.37 12.89
N VAL A 347 11.61 -4.80 12.27
CA VAL A 347 10.53 -4.08 12.96
C VAL A 347 9.41 -5.06 13.27
N LYS A 348 9.15 -5.35 14.56
CA LYS A 348 8.13 -6.31 15.01
C LYS A 348 6.69 -5.84 14.76
N SER A 349 6.46 -4.55 14.71
CA SER A 349 5.13 -3.99 14.44
C SER A 349 5.21 -2.55 14.00
N ALA A 350 4.19 -2.08 13.27
CA ALA A 350 4.06 -0.67 12.90
C ALA A 350 3.99 0.26 14.14
N ALA A 351 3.42 -0.22 15.25
CA ALA A 351 3.41 0.50 16.53
C ALA A 351 4.81 0.69 17.11
N SER A 352 5.68 -0.31 16.99
CA SER A 352 7.09 -0.22 17.41
C SER A 352 7.83 0.87 16.64
N LEU A 353 7.56 1.01 15.34
CA LEU A 353 8.17 2.05 14.51
C LEU A 353 7.75 3.47 14.98
N GLU A 354 6.47 3.66 15.31
CA GLU A 354 5.98 4.93 15.86
C GLU A 354 6.64 5.26 17.21
N LEU A 355 6.84 4.25 18.07
CA LEU A 355 7.48 4.41 19.37
C LEU A 355 8.98 4.67 19.28
N MET A 356 9.65 4.28 18.17
CA MET A 356 11.09 4.55 17.98
C MET A 356 11.43 6.04 18.02
N LEU A 357 10.53 6.92 17.62
CA LEU A 357 10.70 8.38 17.74
C LEU A 357 10.81 8.84 19.19
N SER A 358 10.29 8.07 20.16
CA SER A 358 10.36 8.37 21.58
C SER A 358 11.52 7.70 22.30
N LEU A 359 12.43 7.00 21.61
CA LEU A 359 13.61 6.34 22.20
C LEU A 359 14.50 7.32 22.97
N ILE A 360 14.62 8.57 22.51
CA ILE A 360 15.32 9.63 23.23
C ILE A 360 14.70 9.83 24.61
N HIS A 361 13.38 9.80 24.74
CA HIS A 361 12.67 9.92 26.01
C HIS A 361 12.76 8.66 26.89
N ILE A 362 13.01 7.50 26.31
CA ILE A 362 13.12 6.21 27.01
C ILE A 362 14.56 5.95 27.45
N SER A 363 15.56 6.26 26.62
CA SER A 363 16.96 5.97 26.89
C SER A 363 17.71 7.11 27.58
N GLU A 364 17.34 8.37 27.35
CA GLU A 364 18.00 9.53 27.98
C GLU A 364 17.61 9.84 29.43
N PRO A 365 16.41 9.51 29.95
CA PRO A 365 16.12 9.73 31.38
C PRO A 365 17.06 9.01 32.34
N THR A 366 17.75 7.97 31.84
CA THR A 366 18.70 7.18 32.65
C THR A 366 20.13 7.69 32.58
N ARG A 367 20.41 8.70 31.72
CA ARG A 367 21.73 9.32 31.68
C ARG A 367 21.92 10.15 32.95
N PRO A 368 22.84 9.77 33.86
CA PRO A 368 23.10 10.57 35.05
C PRO A 368 23.54 11.96 34.56
N ARG A 369 22.79 12.99 34.94
CA ARG A 369 23.25 14.38 34.79
C ARG A 369 24.55 14.47 35.59
N LEU A 370 25.65 14.47 34.90
CA LEU A 370 26.92 14.91 35.51
C LEU A 370 26.70 16.38 35.90
N ILE A 371 26.34 16.60 37.14
CA ILE A 371 26.31 17.90 37.78
C ILE A 371 27.77 18.27 37.93
N SER A 372 28.26 19.15 37.10
CA SER A 372 29.53 19.87 37.30
C SER A 372 29.34 20.96 38.35
#